data_cb345d619b63c7067ed61e0041b1f690
#
_entry.id   cb345d619b63c7067ed61e0041b1f690
#
_cell.length_a   1.000
_cell.length_b   1.000
_cell.length_c   1.000
_cell.angle_alpha   90.00
_cell.angle_beta   90.00
_cell.angle_gamma   90.00
#
_symmetry.space_group_name_H-M   'P 1'
#
loop_
_entity.id
_entity.type
_entity.pdbx_description
1 polymer ?
#
loop_
_entity_poly.entity_id
_entity_poly.type
_entity_poly.pdbx_seq_one_letter_code
_entity_poly.pdbx_strand_id
1 'polypeptide(L)'
;MIDFNSSSSIPGQVTSLVDAGLQRMRASQSPREYLGASRLGVSCERALQYEFAKAPVDAGRETDGRILRIFERGHVMEDCMVAWLRAGGFDLRTRKANGEQFGFSAIDGRLQGHIDGVIVGGPDGFAYPALWECKCLGSKSWRDLEKNKLAVSKPVYHAQVVLYQAYLQLHEHPAIFTAINADTMEIYTEIVPFDAALAQRMSDRAIKVIAATDASELLTRAHHDPTHFECRMCAWQDRCWRTER
;
A
#
# COMPACT_ATOMS: atom_id res chain seq x y z
N MET A 1 -24.37 -13.10 34.60
CA MET A 1 -24.38 -12.14 33.48
C MET A 1 -23.55 -12.76 32.35
N ILE A 2 -24.12 -12.94 31.15
CA ILE A 2 -23.38 -13.51 30.01
C ILE A 2 -22.50 -12.40 29.49
N ASP A 3 -21.17 -12.61 29.52
CA ASP A 3 -20.21 -11.71 28.93
C ASP A 3 -20.08 -12.03 27.43
N PHE A 4 -20.72 -11.24 26.59
CA PHE A 4 -20.70 -11.39 25.13
C PHE A 4 -19.38 -10.96 24.48
N ASN A 5 -18.47 -10.38 25.25
CA ASN A 5 -17.19 -9.88 24.74
C ASN A 5 -16.00 -10.77 25.11
N SER A 6 -16.18 -11.82 25.93
CA SER A 6 -15.09 -12.74 26.25
C SER A 6 -14.81 -13.68 25.07
N SER A 7 -13.54 -14.07 24.89
CA SER A 7 -13.13 -15.06 23.88
C SER A 7 -13.78 -16.45 24.09
N SER A 8 -14.29 -16.72 25.29
CA SER A 8 -15.03 -17.94 25.62
C SER A 8 -16.53 -17.84 25.30
N SER A 9 -17.07 -16.67 25.00
CA SER A 9 -18.44 -16.48 24.57
C SER A 9 -18.65 -16.96 23.11
N ILE A 10 -19.87 -17.34 22.74
CA ILE A 10 -20.20 -17.72 21.36
C ILE A 10 -19.83 -16.61 20.36
N PRO A 11 -20.12 -15.31 20.58
CA PRO A 11 -19.67 -14.23 19.73
C PRO A 11 -18.14 -14.15 19.60
N GLY A 12 -17.41 -14.34 20.69
CA GLY A 12 -15.93 -14.39 20.67
C GLY A 12 -15.38 -15.56 19.85
N GLN A 13 -16.02 -16.74 19.94
CA GLN A 13 -15.66 -17.91 19.15
C GLN A 13 -15.87 -17.67 17.64
N VAL A 14 -16.98 -17.04 17.23
CA VAL A 14 -17.25 -16.71 15.82
C VAL A 14 -16.15 -15.80 15.29
N THR A 15 -15.82 -14.74 16.00
CA THR A 15 -14.72 -13.81 15.57
C THR A 15 -13.39 -14.55 15.44
N SER A 16 -13.03 -15.38 16.42
CA SER A 16 -11.77 -16.14 16.38
C SER A 16 -11.72 -17.13 15.22
N LEU A 17 -12.84 -17.79 14.89
CA LEU A 17 -12.93 -18.71 13.76
C LEU A 17 -12.80 -17.99 12.42
N VAL A 18 -13.43 -16.81 12.28
CA VAL A 18 -13.31 -15.95 11.10
C VAL A 18 -11.85 -15.50 10.92
N ASP A 19 -11.22 -14.99 11.98
CA ASP A 19 -9.84 -14.53 11.94
C ASP A 19 -8.87 -15.66 11.58
N ALA A 20 -9.01 -16.83 12.20
CA ALA A 20 -8.22 -18.01 11.87
C ALA A 20 -8.44 -18.47 10.42
N GLY A 21 -9.67 -18.38 9.91
CA GLY A 21 -10.01 -18.68 8.52
C GLY A 21 -9.26 -17.76 7.54
N LEU A 22 -9.32 -16.45 7.77
CA LEU A 22 -8.62 -15.45 6.96
C LEU A 22 -7.11 -15.62 7.01
N GLN A 23 -6.54 -15.91 8.17
CA GLN A 23 -5.11 -16.16 8.32
C GLN A 23 -4.68 -17.41 7.54
N ARG A 24 -5.48 -18.51 7.56
CA ARG A 24 -5.21 -19.69 6.72
C ARG A 24 -5.26 -19.36 5.23
N MET A 25 -6.27 -18.61 4.78
CA MET A 25 -6.36 -18.16 3.38
C MET A 25 -5.14 -17.32 2.99
N ARG A 26 -4.68 -16.43 3.86
CA ARG A 26 -3.48 -15.63 3.64
C ARG A 26 -2.23 -16.49 3.56
N ALA A 27 -2.08 -17.47 4.44
CA ALA A 27 -0.93 -18.37 4.50
C ALA A 27 -0.85 -19.30 3.28
N SER A 28 -1.97 -19.60 2.62
CA SER A 28 -1.99 -20.40 1.37
C SER A 28 -1.58 -19.63 0.12
N GLN A 29 -1.47 -18.30 0.20
CA GLN A 29 -1.00 -17.48 -0.92
C GLN A 29 0.51 -17.57 -1.06
N SER A 30 1.00 -17.63 -2.31
CA SER A 30 2.43 -17.60 -2.58
C SER A 30 3.05 -16.30 -2.04
N PRO A 31 4.19 -16.38 -1.33
CA PRO A 31 4.91 -15.19 -0.89
C PRO A 31 5.32 -14.32 -2.08
N ARG A 32 5.30 -13.00 -1.89
CA ARG A 32 5.79 -12.06 -2.90
C ARG A 32 7.31 -12.23 -3.05
N GLU A 33 7.77 -12.42 -4.30
CA GLU A 33 9.19 -12.65 -4.62
C GLU A 33 9.93 -11.35 -5.00
N TYR A 34 9.29 -10.20 -4.93
CA TYR A 34 9.81 -8.90 -5.35
C TYR A 34 9.55 -7.80 -4.32
N LEU A 35 10.34 -6.75 -4.38
CA LEU A 35 10.08 -5.51 -3.64
C LEU A 35 8.88 -4.80 -4.27
N GLY A 36 7.81 -4.63 -3.50
CA GLY A 36 6.62 -3.93 -3.96
C GLY A 36 6.85 -2.42 -4.06
N ALA A 37 6.65 -1.85 -5.25
CA ALA A 37 6.86 -0.43 -5.48
C ALA A 37 5.98 0.46 -4.58
N SER A 38 4.78 0.03 -4.22
CA SER A 38 3.90 0.71 -3.27
C SER A 38 4.46 0.86 -1.86
N ARG A 39 5.55 0.14 -1.55
CA ARG A 39 6.20 0.17 -0.23
C ARG A 39 7.38 1.13 -0.15
N LEU A 40 7.89 1.60 -1.27
CA LEU A 40 9.13 2.39 -1.31
C LEU A 40 9.07 3.73 -0.57
N GLY A 41 7.88 4.29 -0.38
CA GLY A 41 7.68 5.50 0.43
C GLY A 41 7.74 5.30 1.96
N VAL A 42 7.85 4.06 2.46
CA VAL A 42 7.97 3.78 3.90
C VAL A 42 9.24 4.40 4.45
N SER A 43 9.20 5.02 5.62
CA SER A 43 10.32 5.75 6.23
C SER A 43 11.57 4.90 6.45
N CYS A 44 11.40 3.66 6.91
CA CYS A 44 12.49 2.78 7.35
C CYS A 44 12.99 1.84 6.24
N GLU A 45 14.23 2.06 5.75
CA GLU A 45 14.86 1.20 4.73
C GLU A 45 15.14 -0.22 5.25
N ARG A 46 15.50 -0.35 6.53
CA ARG A 46 15.70 -1.68 7.16
C ARG A 46 14.41 -2.50 7.20
N ALA A 47 13.26 -1.87 7.43
CA ALA A 47 11.97 -2.55 7.37
C ALA A 47 11.64 -3.02 5.94
N LEU A 48 11.93 -2.19 4.93
CA LEU A 48 11.80 -2.59 3.51
C LEU A 48 12.73 -3.75 3.17
N GLN A 49 13.95 -3.72 3.69
CA GLN A 49 14.93 -4.81 3.48
C GLN A 49 14.45 -6.12 4.11
N TYR A 50 13.93 -6.10 5.34
CA TYR A 50 13.36 -7.28 5.97
C TYR A 50 12.15 -7.83 5.19
N GLU A 51 11.28 -6.94 4.67
CA GLU A 51 10.14 -7.32 3.84
C GLU A 51 10.62 -8.01 2.55
N PHE A 52 11.58 -7.41 1.85
CA PHE A 52 12.13 -7.95 0.61
C PHE A 52 12.89 -9.26 0.83
N ALA A 53 13.70 -9.35 1.88
CA ALA A 53 14.43 -10.56 2.28
C ALA A 53 13.53 -11.66 2.85
N LYS A 54 12.22 -11.43 2.97
CA LYS A 54 11.26 -12.37 3.61
C LYS A 54 11.69 -12.78 5.02
N ALA A 55 12.29 -11.84 5.75
CA ALA A 55 12.69 -12.10 7.12
C ALA A 55 11.48 -12.53 7.97
N PRO A 56 11.59 -13.58 8.77
CA PRO A 56 10.50 -13.98 9.65
C PRO A 56 10.02 -12.82 10.53
N VAL A 57 8.73 -12.62 10.59
CA VAL A 57 8.07 -11.65 11.46
C VAL A 57 8.30 -12.03 12.91
N ASP A 58 8.45 -11.08 13.82
CA ASP A 58 8.57 -11.36 15.25
C ASP A 58 7.30 -12.04 15.78
N ALA A 59 7.44 -12.96 16.71
CA ALA A 59 6.33 -13.71 17.29
C ALA A 59 5.25 -12.76 17.87
N GLY A 60 4.00 -12.99 17.53
CA GLY A 60 2.86 -12.16 17.94
C GLY A 60 2.70 -10.86 17.14
N ARG A 61 3.45 -10.70 16.05
CA ARG A 61 3.33 -9.55 15.13
C ARG A 61 2.84 -9.94 13.74
N GLU A 62 2.34 -11.14 13.60
CA GLU A 62 1.70 -11.61 12.39
C GLU A 62 0.45 -10.75 12.09
N THR A 63 0.09 -10.65 10.81
CA THR A 63 -1.11 -9.91 10.41
C THR A 63 -2.35 -10.57 11.00
N ASP A 64 -3.06 -9.87 11.87
CA ASP A 64 -4.29 -10.35 12.48
C ASP A 64 -5.47 -10.35 11.49
N GLY A 65 -6.53 -11.12 11.82
CA GLY A 65 -7.70 -11.24 10.95
C GLY A 65 -8.44 -9.92 10.76
N ARG A 66 -8.40 -9.00 11.73
CA ARG A 66 -9.01 -7.67 11.59
C ARG A 66 -8.30 -6.84 10.52
N ILE A 67 -6.98 -6.89 10.46
CA ILE A 67 -6.20 -6.20 9.42
C ILE A 67 -6.49 -6.80 8.06
N LEU A 68 -6.64 -8.13 7.96
CA LEU A 68 -7.01 -8.78 6.70
C LEU A 68 -8.39 -8.30 6.20
N ARG A 69 -9.39 -8.15 7.10
CA ARG A 69 -10.69 -7.57 6.74
C ARG A 69 -10.58 -6.11 6.30
N ILE A 70 -9.66 -5.32 6.86
CA ILE A 70 -9.41 -3.95 6.41
C ILE A 70 -8.84 -3.94 4.98
N PHE A 71 -7.94 -4.88 4.65
CA PHE A 71 -7.43 -5.01 3.28
C PHE A 71 -8.52 -5.42 2.30
N GLU A 72 -9.35 -6.41 2.66
CA GLU A 72 -10.50 -6.83 1.84
C GLU A 72 -11.48 -5.69 1.59
N ARG A 73 -11.81 -4.92 2.62
CA ARG A 73 -12.63 -3.71 2.45
C ARG A 73 -11.99 -2.74 1.45
N GLY A 74 -10.65 -2.61 1.44
CA GLY A 74 -9.93 -1.80 0.46
C GLY A 74 -10.25 -2.21 -0.96
N HIS A 75 -10.16 -3.48 -1.28
CA HIS A 75 -10.47 -4.03 -2.61
C HIS A 75 -11.93 -3.83 -3.00
N VAL A 76 -12.88 -4.12 -2.09
CA VAL A 76 -14.31 -3.88 -2.36
C VAL A 76 -14.59 -2.41 -2.67
N MET A 77 -13.98 -1.48 -1.93
CA MET A 77 -14.17 -0.05 -2.16
C MET A 77 -13.49 0.44 -3.44
N GLU A 78 -12.38 -0.14 -3.84
CA GLU A 78 -11.75 0.10 -5.13
C GLU A 78 -12.69 -0.31 -6.28
N ASP A 79 -13.28 -1.50 -6.23
CA ASP A 79 -14.26 -1.96 -7.22
C ASP A 79 -15.49 -1.03 -7.30
N CYS A 80 -15.97 -0.55 -6.15
CA CYS A 80 -17.05 0.45 -6.10
C CYS A 80 -16.63 1.75 -6.81
N MET A 81 -15.42 2.26 -6.53
CA MET A 81 -14.94 3.51 -7.16
C MET A 81 -14.76 3.34 -8.67
N VAL A 82 -14.30 2.18 -9.14
CA VAL A 82 -14.23 1.86 -10.57
C VAL A 82 -15.61 1.99 -11.21
N ALA A 83 -16.64 1.40 -10.58
CA ALA A 83 -18.01 1.47 -11.09
C ALA A 83 -18.54 2.91 -11.10
N TRP A 84 -18.29 3.69 -10.04
CA TRP A 84 -18.76 5.07 -9.93
C TRP A 84 -18.06 6.02 -10.92
N LEU A 85 -16.75 5.89 -11.12
CA LEU A 85 -16.02 6.68 -12.11
C LEU A 85 -16.53 6.39 -13.52
N ARG A 86 -16.77 5.12 -13.87
CA ARG A 86 -17.36 4.75 -15.17
C ARG A 86 -18.78 5.29 -15.32
N ALA A 87 -19.61 5.24 -14.28
CA ALA A 87 -20.94 5.85 -14.28
C ALA A 87 -20.88 7.38 -14.42
N GLY A 88 -19.81 8.01 -13.91
CA GLY A 88 -19.51 9.43 -14.10
C GLY A 88 -18.93 9.80 -15.47
N GLY A 89 -18.82 8.85 -16.39
CA GLY A 89 -18.38 9.10 -17.77
C GLY A 89 -16.87 8.97 -18.01
N PHE A 90 -16.09 8.50 -17.03
CA PHE A 90 -14.66 8.22 -17.24
C PHE A 90 -14.42 6.88 -17.94
N ASP A 91 -13.61 6.86 -19.02
CA ASP A 91 -13.10 5.62 -19.62
C ASP A 91 -11.93 5.11 -18.76
N LEU A 92 -12.26 4.49 -17.65
CA LEU A 92 -11.30 3.89 -16.72
C LEU A 92 -11.04 2.43 -17.10
N ARG A 93 -9.78 2.11 -17.37
CA ARG A 93 -9.28 0.76 -17.65
C ARG A 93 -8.47 0.25 -16.49
N THR A 94 -8.88 -0.88 -15.92
CA THR A 94 -8.19 -1.55 -14.80
C THR A 94 -7.34 -2.72 -15.26
N ARG A 95 -7.52 -3.18 -16.51
CA ARG A 95 -6.80 -4.30 -17.13
C ARG A 95 -6.41 -3.98 -18.56
N LYS A 96 -5.33 -4.60 -19.01
CA LYS A 96 -4.89 -4.63 -20.41
C LYS A 96 -5.86 -5.45 -21.27
N ALA A 97 -5.72 -5.37 -22.59
CA ALA A 97 -6.56 -6.14 -23.52
C ALA A 97 -6.44 -7.68 -23.34
N ASN A 98 -5.29 -8.15 -22.83
CA ASN A 98 -5.07 -9.56 -22.53
C ASN A 98 -5.62 -10.01 -21.15
N GLY A 99 -6.31 -9.14 -20.42
CA GLY A 99 -6.88 -9.39 -19.11
C GLY A 99 -5.94 -9.21 -17.92
N GLU A 100 -4.65 -8.96 -18.16
CA GLU A 100 -3.69 -8.68 -17.09
C GLU A 100 -3.92 -7.30 -16.46
N GLN A 101 -3.64 -7.17 -15.16
CA GLN A 101 -3.58 -5.88 -14.50
C GLN A 101 -2.46 -5.03 -15.07
N PHE A 102 -2.67 -3.72 -15.15
CA PHE A 102 -1.59 -2.80 -15.50
C PHE A 102 -0.51 -2.81 -14.42
N GLY A 103 0.74 -2.85 -14.84
CA GLY A 103 1.86 -2.85 -13.92
C GLY A 103 3.18 -2.85 -14.68
N PHE A 104 4.25 -2.79 -13.91
CA PHE A 104 5.61 -2.86 -14.42
C PHE A 104 6.45 -3.89 -13.64
N SER A 105 7.51 -4.33 -14.29
CA SER A 105 8.54 -5.17 -13.70
C SER A 105 9.90 -4.58 -14.08
N ALA A 106 10.76 -4.35 -13.11
CA ALA A 106 12.08 -3.76 -13.29
C ALA A 106 13.11 -4.49 -12.43
N ILE A 107 14.39 -4.23 -12.67
CA ILE A 107 15.52 -4.82 -11.95
C ILE A 107 15.40 -6.36 -11.96
N ASP A 108 15.33 -6.92 -13.18
CA ASP A 108 15.20 -8.38 -13.40
C ASP A 108 14.04 -9.02 -12.61
N GLY A 109 12.90 -8.32 -12.56
CA GLY A 109 11.71 -8.79 -11.87
C GLY A 109 11.69 -8.54 -10.35
N ARG A 110 12.74 -7.96 -9.80
CA ARG A 110 12.91 -7.77 -8.36
C ARG A 110 12.21 -6.54 -7.80
N LEU A 111 11.81 -5.60 -8.67
CA LEU A 111 10.94 -4.47 -8.35
C LEU A 111 9.70 -4.56 -9.22
N GLN A 112 8.52 -4.61 -8.62
CA GLN A 112 7.27 -4.65 -9.37
C GLN A 112 6.22 -3.74 -8.72
N GLY A 113 5.32 -3.23 -9.57
CA GLY A 113 4.17 -2.44 -9.15
C GLY A 113 2.97 -2.71 -10.03
N HIS A 114 1.78 -2.65 -9.44
CA HIS A 114 0.49 -2.74 -10.13
C HIS A 114 -0.30 -1.51 -9.78
N ILE A 115 -0.95 -0.91 -10.78
CA ILE A 115 -1.80 0.27 -10.60
C ILE A 115 -3.27 -0.15 -10.57
N ASP A 116 -4.08 0.67 -9.96
CA ASP A 116 -5.52 0.43 -9.88
C ASP A 116 -6.18 0.69 -11.24
N GLY A 117 -5.64 1.63 -12.05
CA GLY A 117 -6.11 1.83 -13.41
C GLY A 117 -5.45 2.97 -14.17
N VAL A 118 -5.86 3.09 -15.44
CA VAL A 118 -5.57 4.21 -16.33
C VAL A 118 -6.88 4.79 -16.83
N ILE A 119 -7.08 6.09 -16.64
CA ILE A 119 -8.19 6.81 -17.24
C ILE A 119 -7.70 7.32 -18.59
N VAL A 120 -8.32 6.83 -19.68
CA VAL A 120 -7.89 7.12 -21.05
C VAL A 120 -8.79 8.15 -21.76
N GLY A 121 -9.87 8.56 -21.13
CA GLY A 121 -10.80 9.56 -21.62
C GLY A 121 -11.92 9.81 -20.62
N GLY A 122 -12.77 10.79 -20.89
CA GLY A 122 -13.89 11.12 -20.01
C GLY A 122 -14.32 12.58 -20.11
N PRO A 123 -14.85 13.17 -19.02
CA PRO A 123 -15.34 14.54 -19.00
C PRO A 123 -14.27 15.55 -19.40
N ASP A 124 -14.70 16.65 -20.01
CA ASP A 124 -13.84 17.79 -20.36
C ASP A 124 -13.19 18.40 -19.12
N GLY A 125 -12.02 19.01 -19.29
CA GLY A 125 -11.28 19.67 -18.22
C GLY A 125 -10.23 18.80 -17.50
N PHE A 126 -10.16 17.52 -17.85
CA PHE A 126 -9.08 16.62 -17.40
C PHE A 126 -8.12 16.31 -18.56
N ALA A 127 -6.87 16.01 -18.22
CA ALA A 127 -5.87 15.56 -19.19
C ALA A 127 -5.77 14.03 -19.18
N TYR A 128 -5.66 13.42 -20.35
CA TYR A 128 -5.63 11.97 -20.54
C TYR A 128 -4.49 11.56 -21.51
N PRO A 129 -3.89 10.35 -21.34
CA PRO A 129 -4.19 9.36 -20.30
C PRO A 129 -3.66 9.80 -18.94
N ALA A 130 -4.36 9.45 -17.87
CA ALA A 130 -3.96 9.72 -16.50
C ALA A 130 -3.89 8.43 -15.67
N LEU A 131 -2.83 8.27 -14.88
CA LEU A 131 -2.77 7.22 -13.86
C LEU A 131 -3.88 7.46 -12.83
N TRP A 132 -4.56 6.40 -12.44
CA TRP A 132 -5.53 6.43 -11.36
C TRP A 132 -5.11 5.52 -10.21
N GLU A 133 -5.20 6.03 -8.99
CA GLU A 133 -4.91 5.31 -7.74
C GLU A 133 -6.03 5.58 -6.74
N CYS A 134 -6.48 4.52 -6.04
CA CYS A 134 -7.58 4.58 -5.07
C CYS A 134 -7.17 4.08 -3.71
N LYS A 135 -7.68 4.71 -2.66
CA LYS A 135 -7.49 4.25 -1.28
C LYS A 135 -8.82 4.29 -0.51
N CYS A 136 -8.98 3.34 0.42
CA CYS A 136 -10.06 3.36 1.40
C CYS A 136 -9.48 3.66 2.77
N LEU A 137 -9.90 4.77 3.37
CA LEU A 137 -9.34 5.31 4.62
C LEU A 137 -10.43 5.41 5.69
N GLY A 138 -10.11 5.07 6.93
CA GLY A 138 -10.98 5.40 8.07
C GLY A 138 -11.03 6.93 8.29
N SER A 139 -12.10 7.43 8.89
CA SER A 139 -12.42 8.86 9.02
C SER A 139 -11.28 9.72 9.56
N LYS A 140 -10.49 9.26 10.52
CA LYS A 140 -9.36 10.03 11.04
C LYS A 140 -8.29 10.25 9.97
N SER A 141 -7.93 9.19 9.25
CA SER A 141 -6.91 9.21 8.19
C SER A 141 -7.38 9.98 6.96
N TRP A 142 -8.67 9.88 6.65
CA TRP A 142 -9.31 10.60 5.56
C TRP A 142 -9.35 12.12 5.83
N ARG A 143 -9.77 12.57 7.02
CA ARG A 143 -9.75 14.00 7.40
C ARG A 143 -8.34 14.60 7.42
N ASP A 144 -7.34 13.81 7.82
CA ASP A 144 -5.93 14.23 7.74
C ASP A 144 -5.50 14.44 6.27
N LEU A 145 -5.88 13.52 5.37
CA LEU A 145 -5.65 13.66 3.93
C LEU A 145 -6.33 14.89 3.35
N GLU A 146 -7.60 15.10 3.66
CA GLU A 146 -8.38 16.25 3.19
C GLU A 146 -7.73 17.58 3.60
N LYS A 147 -7.28 17.67 4.85
CA LYS A 147 -6.64 18.86 5.42
C LYS A 147 -5.24 19.11 4.87
N ASN A 148 -4.40 18.09 4.82
CA ASN A 148 -2.96 18.23 4.62
C ASN A 148 -2.50 17.81 3.21
N LYS A 149 -3.40 17.32 2.37
CA LYS A 149 -3.16 16.82 1.01
C LYS A 149 -2.25 15.57 0.98
N LEU A 150 -2.19 14.93 -0.19
CA LEU A 150 -1.53 13.64 -0.36
C LEU A 150 -0.06 13.64 0.04
N ALA A 151 0.69 14.62 -0.46
CA ALA A 151 2.14 14.66 -0.27
C ALA A 151 2.56 14.75 1.21
N VAL A 152 1.79 15.47 2.03
CA VAL A 152 2.06 15.68 3.46
C VAL A 152 1.42 14.60 4.32
N SER A 153 0.15 14.29 4.07
CA SER A 153 -0.63 13.35 4.89
C SER A 153 -0.23 11.90 4.64
N LYS A 154 0.06 11.55 3.38
CA LYS A 154 0.30 10.17 2.95
C LYS A 154 1.51 10.09 2.02
N PRO A 155 2.73 10.42 2.49
CA PRO A 155 3.93 10.43 1.66
C PRO A 155 4.22 9.07 1.01
N VAL A 156 3.81 7.97 1.62
CA VAL A 156 3.93 6.62 1.04
C VAL A 156 3.08 6.48 -0.22
N TYR A 157 1.83 6.97 -0.20
CA TYR A 157 0.95 6.93 -1.38
C TYR A 157 1.38 7.93 -2.44
N HIS A 158 1.87 9.11 -2.05
CA HIS A 158 2.45 10.06 -2.99
C HIS A 158 3.66 9.46 -3.73
N ALA A 159 4.57 8.84 -2.99
CA ALA A 159 5.72 8.14 -3.57
C ALA A 159 5.28 7.00 -4.52
N GLN A 160 4.25 6.25 -4.16
CA GLN A 160 3.66 5.21 -5.01
C GLN A 160 3.15 5.79 -6.33
N VAL A 161 2.34 6.85 -6.29
CA VAL A 161 1.75 7.49 -7.47
C VAL A 161 2.83 7.99 -8.43
N VAL A 162 3.80 8.76 -7.94
CA VAL A 162 4.84 9.33 -8.82
C VAL A 162 5.77 8.26 -9.39
N LEU A 163 6.07 7.22 -8.61
CA LEU A 163 6.88 6.10 -9.10
C LEU A 163 6.16 5.34 -10.21
N TYR A 164 4.85 5.12 -10.06
CA TYR A 164 4.02 4.48 -11.07
C TYR A 164 3.89 5.31 -12.33
N GLN A 165 3.73 6.65 -12.22
CA GLN A 165 3.76 7.55 -13.38
C GLN A 165 5.07 7.39 -14.15
N ALA A 166 6.23 7.31 -13.47
CA ALA A 166 7.53 7.15 -14.12
C ALA A 166 7.66 5.81 -14.84
N TYR A 167 7.45 4.70 -14.14
CA TYR A 167 7.69 3.35 -14.69
C TYR A 167 6.68 2.94 -15.78
N LEU A 168 5.48 3.50 -15.75
CA LEU A 168 4.45 3.24 -16.76
C LEU A 168 4.40 4.31 -17.86
N GLN A 169 5.32 5.30 -17.81
CA GLN A 169 5.37 6.41 -18.77
C GLN A 169 4.05 7.23 -18.83
N LEU A 170 3.37 7.35 -17.68
CA LEU A 170 2.14 8.12 -17.51
C LEU A 170 2.42 9.46 -16.81
N HIS A 171 3.53 10.11 -17.14
CA HIS A 171 4.01 11.32 -16.48
C HIS A 171 3.75 12.61 -17.27
N GLU A 172 3.24 12.51 -18.50
CA GLU A 172 2.86 13.68 -19.31
C GLU A 172 1.68 14.44 -18.72
N HIS A 173 0.78 13.72 -18.05
CA HIS A 173 -0.40 14.26 -17.38
C HIS A 173 -0.39 13.95 -15.90
N PRO A 174 -1.02 14.81 -15.07
CA PRO A 174 -1.16 14.54 -13.65
C PRO A 174 -1.93 13.25 -13.40
N ALA A 175 -1.58 12.54 -12.33
CA ALA A 175 -2.38 11.40 -11.86
C ALA A 175 -3.66 11.89 -11.16
N ILE A 176 -4.69 11.05 -11.18
CA ILE A 176 -5.93 11.25 -10.42
C ILE A 176 -5.90 10.30 -9.23
N PHE A 177 -5.70 10.86 -8.04
CA PHE A 177 -5.77 10.12 -6.79
C PHE A 177 -7.15 10.26 -6.17
N THR A 178 -7.77 9.16 -5.78
CA THR A 178 -9.05 9.15 -5.07
C THR A 178 -8.93 8.45 -3.73
N ALA A 179 -9.69 8.90 -2.73
CA ALA A 179 -9.84 8.18 -1.48
C ALA A 179 -11.30 8.15 -1.03
N ILE A 180 -11.75 7.00 -0.54
CA ILE A 180 -13.08 6.81 0.03
C ILE A 180 -12.96 6.82 1.55
N ASN A 181 -13.80 7.60 2.23
CA ASN A 181 -13.98 7.50 3.66
C ASN A 181 -14.79 6.23 3.97
N ALA A 182 -14.16 5.28 4.65
CA ALA A 182 -14.75 3.99 4.96
C ALA A 182 -15.98 4.05 5.89
N ASP A 183 -16.18 5.18 6.56
CA ASP A 183 -17.24 5.33 7.57
C ASP A 183 -18.41 6.19 7.02
N THR A 184 -18.12 7.19 6.17
CA THR A 184 -19.10 8.15 5.67
C THR A 184 -19.38 8.04 4.17
N MET A 185 -18.55 7.28 3.43
CA MET A 185 -18.59 7.13 1.97
C MET A 185 -18.28 8.41 1.19
N GLU A 186 -17.76 9.47 1.85
CA GLU A 186 -17.29 10.67 1.19
C GLU A 186 -16.07 10.37 0.30
N ILE A 187 -16.01 11.04 -0.84
CA ILE A 187 -14.94 10.89 -1.83
C ILE A 187 -14.02 12.12 -1.77
N TYR A 188 -12.75 11.87 -1.60
CA TYR A 188 -11.69 12.85 -1.80
C TYR A 188 -11.03 12.60 -3.15
N THR A 189 -10.72 13.68 -3.88
CA THR A 189 -9.97 13.61 -5.15
C THR A 189 -8.85 14.64 -5.12
N GLU A 190 -7.68 14.23 -5.59
CA GLU A 190 -6.52 15.12 -5.76
C GLU A 190 -5.87 14.85 -7.11
N ILE A 191 -5.55 15.95 -7.82
CA ILE A 191 -4.78 15.92 -9.05
C ILE A 191 -3.30 15.99 -8.67
N VAL A 192 -2.55 14.94 -8.94
CA VAL A 192 -1.17 14.77 -8.48
C VAL A 192 -0.22 14.99 -9.65
N PRO A 193 0.50 16.13 -9.70
CA PRO A 193 1.50 16.35 -10.72
C PRO A 193 2.68 15.39 -10.54
N PHE A 194 3.35 15.09 -11.65
CA PHE A 194 4.55 14.25 -11.61
C PHE A 194 5.72 14.96 -10.91
N ASP A 195 6.33 14.28 -9.94
CA ASP A 195 7.57 14.71 -9.26
C ASP A 195 8.72 13.77 -9.66
N ALA A 196 9.48 14.18 -10.69
CA ALA A 196 10.60 13.41 -11.21
C ALA A 196 11.68 13.17 -10.15
N ALA A 197 11.91 14.15 -9.27
CA ALA A 197 12.94 14.04 -8.23
C ALA A 197 12.52 12.99 -7.17
N LEU A 198 11.26 12.96 -6.78
CA LEU A 198 10.75 11.94 -5.86
C LEU A 198 10.77 10.55 -6.52
N ALA A 199 10.34 10.44 -7.78
CA ALA A 199 10.38 9.19 -8.53
C ALA A 199 11.82 8.63 -8.60
N GLN A 200 12.81 9.47 -8.90
CA GLN A 200 14.22 9.08 -8.92
C GLN A 200 14.70 8.61 -7.55
N ARG A 201 14.43 9.38 -6.47
CA ARG A 201 14.79 8.96 -5.10
C ARG A 201 14.20 7.60 -4.72
N MET A 202 12.96 7.33 -5.13
CA MET A 202 12.33 6.04 -4.84
C MET A 202 12.93 4.89 -5.66
N SER A 203 13.30 5.16 -6.91
CA SER A 203 14.01 4.20 -7.76
C SER A 203 15.40 3.87 -7.20
N ASP A 204 16.19 4.89 -6.83
CA ASP A 204 17.51 4.71 -6.21
C ASP A 204 17.41 3.93 -4.89
N ARG A 205 16.37 4.21 -4.12
CA ARG A 205 16.07 3.49 -2.87
C ARG A 205 15.78 2.01 -3.12
N ALA A 206 15.04 1.67 -4.17
CA ALA A 206 14.80 0.29 -4.54
C ALA A 206 16.11 -0.44 -4.85
N ILE A 207 16.97 0.16 -5.67
CA ILE A 207 18.29 -0.37 -6.00
C ILE A 207 19.12 -0.57 -4.74
N LYS A 208 19.14 0.42 -3.84
CA LYS A 208 19.88 0.35 -2.56
C LYS A 208 19.40 -0.82 -1.69
N VAL A 209 18.08 -0.98 -1.52
CA VAL A 209 17.50 -2.08 -0.70
C VAL A 209 17.85 -3.43 -1.30
N ILE A 210 17.75 -3.57 -2.61
CA ILE A 210 18.05 -4.81 -3.32
C ILE A 210 19.54 -5.16 -3.21
N ALA A 211 20.43 -4.21 -3.51
CA ALA A 211 21.88 -4.41 -3.47
C ALA A 211 22.39 -4.74 -2.04
N ALA A 212 21.91 -4.02 -1.03
CA ALA A 212 22.26 -4.31 0.35
C ALA A 212 21.79 -5.69 0.82
N THR A 213 20.61 -6.13 0.31
CA THR A 213 20.11 -7.48 0.62
C THR A 213 20.98 -8.55 -0.01
N ASP A 214 21.41 -8.37 -1.26
CA ASP A 214 22.31 -9.30 -1.96
C ASP A 214 23.67 -9.38 -1.28
N ALA A 215 24.19 -8.25 -0.82
CA ALA A 215 25.46 -8.17 -0.09
C ALA A 215 25.34 -8.67 1.36
N SER A 216 24.15 -9.03 1.83
CA SER A 216 23.87 -9.33 3.24
C SER A 216 24.26 -8.19 4.18
N GLU A 217 24.25 -6.96 3.70
CA GLU A 217 24.50 -5.75 4.48
C GLU A 217 23.20 -5.23 5.08
N LEU A 218 23.21 -4.92 6.37
CA LEU A 218 22.03 -4.43 7.05
C LEU A 218 21.88 -2.91 6.89
N LEU A 219 20.81 -2.46 6.26
CA LEU A 219 20.50 -1.04 6.09
C LEU A 219 20.21 -0.34 7.43
N THR A 220 20.35 0.98 7.45
CA THR A 220 20.14 1.79 8.65
C THR A 220 18.67 1.82 9.06
N ARG A 221 18.42 1.97 10.37
CA ARG A 221 17.09 2.25 10.91
C ARG A 221 16.69 3.68 10.61
N ALA A 222 15.38 3.94 10.48
CA ALA A 222 14.87 5.31 10.40
C ALA A 222 14.94 6.05 11.75
N HIS A 223 14.89 5.32 12.84
CA HIS A 223 14.85 5.87 14.20
C HIS A 223 15.91 5.23 15.09
N HIS A 224 16.40 5.99 16.08
CA HIS A 224 17.38 5.53 17.08
C HIS A 224 16.74 5.09 18.40
N ASP A 225 15.39 5.20 18.49
CA ASP A 225 14.63 4.85 19.68
C ASP A 225 13.64 3.71 19.37
N PRO A 226 13.74 2.54 20.04
CA PRO A 226 12.80 1.43 19.85
C PRO A 226 11.37 1.77 20.29
N THR A 227 11.18 2.80 21.11
CA THR A 227 9.85 3.24 21.57
C THR A 227 9.16 4.18 20.61
N HIS A 228 9.85 4.63 19.53
CA HIS A 228 9.21 5.40 18.47
C HIS A 228 8.02 4.63 17.89
N PHE A 229 6.91 5.32 17.58
CA PHE A 229 5.66 4.65 17.20
C PHE A 229 5.82 3.72 15.98
N GLU A 230 6.61 4.12 14.97
CA GLU A 230 6.87 3.26 13.80
C GLU A 230 7.63 2.00 14.18
N CYS A 231 8.60 2.08 15.12
CA CYS A 231 9.31 0.91 15.61
C CYS A 231 8.38 -0.01 16.39
N ARG A 232 7.53 0.54 17.27
CA ARG A 232 6.56 -0.26 18.03
C ARG A 232 5.54 -0.98 17.14
N MET A 233 5.20 -0.40 15.99
CA MET A 233 4.28 -1.00 15.00
C MET A 233 5.00 -1.89 13.98
N CYS A 234 6.33 -1.95 14.00
CA CYS A 234 7.11 -2.71 13.03
C CYS A 234 7.03 -4.21 13.31
N ALA A 235 6.79 -4.99 12.26
CA ALA A 235 6.72 -6.44 12.33
C ALA A 235 8.06 -7.12 12.73
N TRP A 236 9.16 -6.40 12.66
CA TRP A 236 10.53 -6.87 12.94
C TRP A 236 11.21 -6.06 14.06
N GLN A 237 10.45 -5.50 15.00
CA GLN A 237 10.98 -4.67 16.06
C GLN A 237 12.04 -5.42 16.87
N ASP A 238 11.70 -6.59 17.39
CA ASP A 238 12.58 -7.39 18.23
C ASP A 238 13.83 -7.83 17.48
N ARG A 239 13.69 -8.35 16.27
CA ARG A 239 14.80 -8.71 15.38
C ARG A 239 15.71 -7.51 15.15
N CYS A 240 15.15 -6.37 14.82
CA CYS A 240 15.88 -5.15 14.49
C CYS A 240 16.75 -4.65 15.66
N TRP A 241 16.27 -4.79 16.90
CA TRP A 241 16.93 -4.24 18.08
C TRP A 241 17.77 -5.27 18.86
N ARG A 242 17.61 -6.57 18.60
CA ARG A 242 18.46 -7.63 19.20
C ARG A 242 19.82 -7.79 18.53
N THR A 243 19.94 -7.45 17.25
CA THR A 243 21.16 -7.69 16.44
C THR A 243 22.33 -6.76 16.76
N GLU A 244 22.20 -5.83 17.69
CA GLU A 244 23.24 -4.85 18.07
C GLU A 244 23.63 -4.93 19.57
N ARG A 245 23.44 -6.10 20.22
CA ARG A 245 24.01 -6.35 21.56
C ARG A 245 25.27 -7.19 21.49
#